data_7d6b39d76c72c96bdd9d2e752497ca08
#
_entry.id   7d6b39d76c72c96bdd9d2e752497ca08
#
_cell.length_a   1.000
_cell.length_b   1.000
_cell.length_c   1.000
_cell.angle_alpha   90.00
_cell.angle_beta   90.00
_cell.angle_gamma   90.00
#
_symmetry.space_group_name_H-M   'P 1'
#
loop_
_entity.id
_entity.type
_entity.pdbx_description
1 polymer ?
#
loop_
_entity_poly.entity_id
_entity_poly.type
_entity_poly.pdbx_seq_one_letter_code
_entity_poly.pdbx_strand_id
1 'polypeptide(L)'
;MKTTPRILEVRTRILKKNDEIARGMRRDFEQFGLLVVNMVSSPGTGKTAFLKETLTRLAACGEPSAAVVGDLETDNDARRLAESGVPVRQINTHGLCHLEAEMVAEHLAGWNLAGLRYLFIENVGNLVCPTSWDLGESLRVALLSVTEGEDKPLKYPGLFNTADLAVI
;
A
#
# COMPACT_ATOMS: atom_id res chain seq x y z
N MET A 1 -3.20 -21.48 -34.50
CA MET A 1 -2.59 -20.50 -33.57
C MET A 1 -3.71 -19.81 -32.80
N LYS A 2 -3.75 -19.97 -31.47
CA LYS A 2 -4.72 -19.22 -30.63
C LYS A 2 -4.17 -17.83 -30.44
N THR A 3 -4.75 -16.83 -31.07
CA THR A 3 -4.41 -15.42 -30.87
C THR A 3 -4.89 -14.99 -29.48
N THR A 4 -3.96 -14.69 -28.58
CA THR A 4 -4.29 -14.09 -27.28
C THR A 4 -4.93 -12.72 -27.51
N PRO A 5 -6.05 -12.42 -26.89
CA PRO A 5 -6.68 -11.11 -27.08
C PRO A 5 -5.72 -9.97 -26.70
N ARG A 6 -5.65 -8.92 -27.55
CA ARG A 6 -4.74 -7.77 -27.37
C ARG A 6 -4.83 -7.11 -25.97
N ILE A 7 -6.02 -7.12 -25.37
CA ILE A 7 -6.23 -6.59 -24.01
C ILE A 7 -5.45 -7.38 -22.95
N LEU A 8 -5.39 -8.72 -23.07
CA LEU A 8 -4.62 -9.55 -22.13
C LEU A 8 -3.12 -9.32 -22.27
N GLU A 9 -2.63 -9.11 -23.50
CA GLU A 9 -1.21 -8.79 -23.74
C GLU A 9 -0.82 -7.44 -23.13
N VAL A 10 -1.66 -6.42 -23.28
CA VAL A 10 -1.44 -5.09 -22.69
C VAL A 10 -1.40 -5.16 -21.17
N ARG A 11 -2.38 -5.81 -20.55
CA ARG A 11 -2.43 -6.00 -19.09
C ARG A 11 -1.18 -6.72 -18.57
N THR A 12 -0.78 -7.80 -19.22
CA THR A 12 0.42 -8.55 -18.85
C THR A 12 1.69 -7.70 -18.93
N ARG A 13 1.83 -6.86 -19.94
CA ARG A 13 2.98 -5.95 -20.07
C ARG A 13 3.02 -4.89 -18.98
N ILE A 14 1.86 -4.31 -18.63
CA ILE A 14 1.76 -3.30 -17.57
C ILE A 14 2.15 -3.91 -16.23
N LEU A 15 1.59 -5.05 -15.86
CA LEU A 15 1.94 -5.75 -14.63
C LEU A 15 3.41 -6.15 -14.59
N LYS A 16 3.97 -6.63 -15.70
CA LYS A 16 5.40 -6.97 -15.78
C LYS A 16 6.30 -5.74 -15.53
N LYS A 17 5.97 -4.57 -16.12
CA LYS A 17 6.70 -3.32 -15.87
C LYS A 17 6.63 -2.95 -14.39
N ASN A 18 5.43 -3.00 -13.79
CA ASN A 18 5.23 -2.74 -12.38
C ASN A 18 6.10 -3.65 -11.50
N ASP A 19 6.09 -4.96 -11.77
CA ASP A 19 6.86 -5.93 -11.00
C ASP A 19 8.38 -5.73 -11.12
N GLU A 20 8.86 -5.23 -12.26
CA GLU A 20 10.26 -4.87 -12.45
C GLU A 20 10.66 -3.69 -11.55
N ILE A 21 9.80 -2.65 -11.49
CA ILE A 21 10.00 -1.47 -10.62
C ILE A 21 9.92 -1.90 -9.15
N ALA A 22 8.88 -2.65 -8.78
CA ALA A 22 8.67 -3.13 -7.41
C ALA A 22 9.87 -3.95 -6.89
N ARG A 23 10.43 -4.83 -7.73
CA ARG A 23 11.66 -5.59 -7.38
C ARG A 23 12.88 -4.69 -7.18
N GLY A 24 12.99 -3.60 -7.96
CA GLY A 24 14.03 -2.58 -7.73
C GLY A 24 13.87 -1.93 -6.36
N MET A 25 12.68 -1.41 -6.08
CA MET A 25 12.35 -0.77 -4.80
C MET A 25 12.60 -1.70 -3.61
N ARG A 26 12.18 -2.97 -3.71
CA ARG A 26 12.38 -3.96 -2.62
C ARG A 26 13.86 -4.13 -2.29
N ARG A 27 14.75 -4.22 -3.29
CA ARG A 27 16.19 -4.29 -3.05
C ARG A 27 16.72 -3.06 -2.34
N ASP A 28 16.25 -1.88 -2.73
CA ASP A 28 16.65 -0.63 -2.08
C ASP A 28 16.17 -0.58 -0.63
N PHE A 29 14.93 -0.98 -0.36
CA PHE A 29 14.36 -1.07 0.99
C PHE A 29 15.14 -2.05 1.87
N GLU A 30 15.49 -3.22 1.34
CA GLU A 30 16.30 -4.23 2.03
C GLU A 30 17.71 -3.70 2.36
N GLN A 31 18.33 -2.95 1.45
CA GLN A 31 19.65 -2.32 1.70
C GLN A 31 19.61 -1.30 2.84
N PHE A 32 18.50 -0.59 3.00
CA PHE A 32 18.28 0.36 4.11
C PHE A 32 17.83 -0.33 5.41
N GLY A 33 17.52 -1.62 5.37
CA GLY A 33 16.92 -2.31 6.52
C GLY A 33 15.49 -1.82 6.83
N LEU A 34 14.80 -1.29 5.82
CA LEU A 34 13.49 -0.68 5.92
C LEU A 34 12.41 -1.75 5.79
N LEU A 35 11.55 -1.88 6.80
CA LEU A 35 10.34 -2.70 6.72
C LEU A 35 9.22 -1.91 6.06
N VAL A 36 8.77 -2.37 4.91
CA VAL A 36 7.67 -1.73 4.15
C VAL A 36 6.39 -2.52 4.29
N VAL A 37 5.33 -1.87 4.75
CA VAL A 37 4.01 -2.49 5.01
C VAL A 37 2.97 -1.87 4.09
N ASN A 38 2.39 -2.67 3.21
CA ASN A 38 1.28 -2.28 2.33
C ASN A 38 -0.05 -2.67 2.98
N MET A 39 -0.89 -1.68 3.27
CA MET A 39 -2.18 -1.86 3.95
C MET A 39 -3.32 -1.77 2.94
N VAL A 40 -4.09 -2.84 2.82
CA VAL A 40 -5.21 -2.97 1.87
C VAL A 40 -6.50 -3.28 2.61
N SER A 41 -7.59 -2.61 2.26
CA SER A 41 -8.91 -2.85 2.86
C SER A 41 -10.04 -2.33 1.97
N SER A 42 -11.28 -2.62 2.34
CA SER A 42 -12.46 -1.89 1.82
C SER A 42 -12.39 -0.40 2.20
N PRO A 43 -13.10 0.48 1.48
CA PRO A 43 -13.37 1.83 1.95
C PRO A 43 -14.10 1.80 3.29
N GLY A 44 -13.77 2.71 4.20
CA GLY A 44 -14.46 2.83 5.49
C GLY A 44 -14.11 1.76 6.54
N THR A 45 -13.20 0.84 6.27
CA THR A 45 -12.75 -0.19 7.24
C THR A 45 -12.06 0.38 8.49
N GLY A 46 -11.60 1.64 8.42
CA GLY A 46 -10.84 2.27 9.51
C GLY A 46 -9.32 2.22 9.32
N LYS A 47 -8.85 1.91 8.11
CA LYS A 47 -7.43 1.79 7.75
C LYS A 47 -6.60 2.99 8.19
N THR A 48 -7.02 4.21 7.85
CA THR A 48 -6.36 5.46 8.24
C THR A 48 -6.31 5.65 9.75
N ALA A 49 -7.39 5.31 10.47
CA ALA A 49 -7.44 5.42 11.93
C ALA A 49 -6.48 4.42 12.60
N PHE A 50 -6.45 3.19 12.12
CA PHE A 50 -5.53 2.15 12.59
C PHE A 50 -4.07 2.56 12.33
N LEU A 51 -3.77 3.05 11.13
CA LEU A 51 -2.42 3.50 10.78
C LEU A 51 -2.00 4.71 11.61
N LYS A 52 -2.87 5.69 11.82
CA LYS A 52 -2.58 6.86 12.67
C LYS A 52 -2.16 6.45 14.07
N GLU A 53 -2.92 5.56 14.71
CA GLU A 53 -2.60 5.06 16.05
C GLU A 53 -1.27 4.30 16.06
N THR A 54 -1.03 3.47 15.03
CA THR A 54 0.24 2.74 14.88
C THR A 54 1.42 3.71 14.79
N LEU A 55 1.34 4.73 13.92
CA LEU A 55 2.40 5.73 13.75
C LEU A 55 2.63 6.55 15.02
N THR A 56 1.55 6.92 15.72
CA THR A 56 1.63 7.63 17.01
C THR A 56 2.40 6.81 18.06
N ARG A 57 2.11 5.51 18.15
CA ARG A 57 2.84 4.61 19.07
C ARG A 57 4.29 4.42 18.69
N LEU A 58 4.58 4.24 17.40
CA LEU A 58 5.96 4.13 16.91
C LEU A 58 6.76 5.39 17.22
N ALA A 59 6.18 6.58 16.96
CA ALA A 59 6.81 7.84 17.31
C ALA A 59 7.07 7.98 18.81
N ALA A 60 6.14 7.58 19.67
CA ALA A 60 6.29 7.59 21.12
C ALA A 60 7.39 6.62 21.61
N CYS A 61 7.63 5.53 20.88
CA CYS A 61 8.71 4.58 21.13
C CYS A 61 10.06 5.02 20.53
N GLY A 62 10.11 6.15 19.83
CA GLY A 62 11.32 6.63 19.14
C GLY A 62 11.68 5.82 17.89
N GLU A 63 10.72 5.10 17.32
CA GLU A 63 10.92 4.29 16.10
C GLU A 63 10.73 5.15 14.85
N PRO A 64 11.79 5.39 14.05
CA PRO A 64 11.69 6.21 12.85
C PRO A 64 10.74 5.58 11.83
N SER A 65 9.65 6.27 11.54
CA SER A 65 8.61 5.79 10.63
C SER A 65 8.11 6.90 9.71
N ALA A 66 7.52 6.50 8.59
CA ALA A 66 6.87 7.40 7.63
C ALA A 66 5.70 6.69 6.96
N ALA A 67 4.83 7.46 6.31
CA ALA A 67 3.72 6.91 5.54
C ALA A 67 3.56 7.56 4.17
N VAL A 68 3.11 6.74 3.21
CA VAL A 68 2.61 7.16 1.91
C VAL A 68 1.15 6.76 1.82
N VAL A 69 0.28 7.66 1.37
CA VAL A 69 -1.17 7.45 1.30
C VAL A 69 -1.64 7.58 -0.12
N GLY A 70 -2.25 6.52 -0.65
CA GLY A 70 -2.96 6.57 -1.94
C GLY A 70 -4.40 6.98 -1.74
N ASP A 71 -4.80 8.09 -2.32
CA ASP A 71 -6.21 8.51 -2.35
C ASP A 71 -6.62 8.96 -3.75
N LEU A 72 -7.93 8.87 -4.02
CA LEU A 72 -8.50 9.21 -5.31
C LEU A 72 -8.43 10.70 -5.61
N GLU A 73 -8.77 11.57 -4.65
CA GLU A 73 -8.94 13.01 -4.89
C GLU A 73 -8.67 13.91 -3.68
N THR A 74 -8.69 13.41 -2.43
CA THR A 74 -8.64 14.24 -1.23
C THR A 74 -7.35 14.06 -0.43
N ASP A 75 -6.94 15.09 0.32
CA ASP A 75 -5.78 15.04 1.21
C ASP A 75 -6.17 14.75 2.69
N ASN A 76 -7.42 14.38 2.93
CA ASN A 76 -7.95 14.20 4.28
C ASN A 76 -7.20 13.11 5.06
N ASP A 77 -6.92 11.96 4.43
CA ASP A 77 -6.25 10.86 5.09
C ASP A 77 -4.77 11.19 5.37
N ALA A 78 -4.09 11.84 4.44
CA ALA A 78 -2.72 12.30 4.67
C ALA A 78 -2.64 13.34 5.81
N ARG A 79 -3.59 14.28 5.90
CA ARG A 79 -3.67 15.23 7.00
C ARG A 79 -3.90 14.53 8.33
N ARG A 80 -4.82 13.57 8.39
CA ARG A 80 -5.11 12.78 9.60
C ARG A 80 -3.88 11.99 10.07
N LEU A 81 -3.11 11.41 9.15
CA LEU A 81 -1.88 10.70 9.50
C LEU A 81 -0.77 11.64 9.96
N ALA A 82 -0.67 12.83 9.36
CA ALA A 82 0.33 13.84 9.76
C ALA A 82 0.18 14.29 11.22
N GLU A 83 -1.02 14.18 11.80
CA GLU A 83 -1.25 14.45 13.24
C GLU A 83 -0.47 13.49 14.16
N SER A 84 0.04 12.36 13.67
CA SER A 84 0.95 11.46 14.41
C SER A 84 2.35 12.04 14.60
N GLY A 85 2.69 13.13 13.89
CA GLY A 85 3.99 13.78 13.94
C GLY A 85 5.07 13.13 13.06
N VAL A 86 4.74 12.07 12.30
CA VAL A 86 5.68 11.44 11.36
C VAL A 86 5.56 12.05 9.96
N PRO A 87 6.60 11.94 9.11
CA PRO A 87 6.51 12.35 7.70
C PRO A 87 5.44 11.56 6.95
N VAL A 88 4.56 12.27 6.24
CA VAL A 88 3.51 11.68 5.41
C VAL A 88 3.54 12.31 4.02
N ARG A 89 3.42 11.51 2.98
CA ARG A 89 3.19 11.96 1.60
C ARG A 89 1.92 11.36 1.04
N GLN A 90 1.19 12.16 0.28
CA GLN A 90 0.03 11.68 -0.44
C GLN A 90 0.36 11.45 -1.90
N ILE A 91 -0.20 10.37 -2.44
CA ILE A 91 -0.24 10.06 -3.86
C ILE A 91 -1.66 10.25 -4.36
N ASN A 92 -1.89 11.21 -5.23
CA ASN A 92 -3.17 11.32 -5.93
C ASN A 92 -3.16 10.31 -7.09
N THR A 93 -4.10 9.37 -7.06
CA THR A 93 -4.17 8.31 -8.07
C THR A 93 -4.94 8.71 -9.32
N HIS A 94 -5.47 9.95 -9.36
CA HIS A 94 -6.25 10.46 -10.49
C HIS A 94 -7.39 9.50 -10.93
N GLY A 95 -8.09 8.93 -9.95
CA GLY A 95 -9.21 8.03 -10.18
C GLY A 95 -8.84 6.55 -10.34
N LEU A 96 -7.56 6.16 -10.24
CA LEU A 96 -7.18 4.76 -10.17
C LEU A 96 -7.53 4.17 -8.80
N CYS A 97 -8.10 2.98 -8.80
CA CYS A 97 -8.54 2.28 -7.59
C CYS A 97 -7.42 1.49 -6.88
N HIS A 98 -6.15 1.77 -7.19
CA HIS A 98 -4.96 1.13 -6.62
C HIS A 98 -3.74 2.03 -6.80
N LEU A 99 -2.68 1.73 -6.06
CA LEU A 99 -1.35 2.28 -6.29
C LEU A 99 -0.55 1.37 -7.23
N GLU A 100 0.34 1.97 -8.00
CA GLU A 100 1.35 1.31 -8.82
C GLU A 100 2.75 1.60 -8.26
N ALA A 101 3.70 0.70 -8.50
CA ALA A 101 5.07 0.85 -7.99
C ALA A 101 5.75 2.13 -8.49
N GLU A 102 5.48 2.55 -9.73
CA GLU A 102 6.02 3.79 -10.30
C GLU A 102 5.54 5.02 -9.50
N MET A 103 4.26 5.07 -9.13
CA MET A 103 3.71 6.16 -8.32
C MET A 103 4.37 6.24 -6.94
N VAL A 104 4.56 5.10 -6.29
CA VAL A 104 5.22 5.04 -4.98
C VAL A 104 6.68 5.46 -5.11
N ALA A 105 7.42 4.96 -6.11
CA ALA A 105 8.83 5.31 -6.36
C ALA A 105 9.01 6.82 -6.57
N GLU A 106 8.17 7.44 -7.39
CA GLU A 106 8.21 8.88 -7.64
C GLU A 106 8.00 9.70 -6.36
N HIS A 107 7.06 9.27 -5.50
CA HIS A 107 6.76 9.97 -4.25
C HIS A 107 7.78 9.68 -3.14
N LEU A 108 8.54 8.61 -3.23
CA LEU A 108 9.67 8.35 -2.33
C LEU A 108 10.95 9.05 -2.77
N ALA A 109 11.01 9.53 -4.00
CA ALA A 109 12.18 10.27 -4.50
C ALA A 109 12.49 11.49 -3.61
N GLY A 110 13.76 11.61 -3.20
CA GLY A 110 14.24 12.68 -2.33
C GLY A 110 13.89 12.53 -0.84
N TRP A 111 13.29 11.41 -0.41
CA TRP A 111 13.21 11.09 1.02
C TRP A 111 14.49 10.39 1.50
N ASN A 112 14.91 10.72 2.71
CA ASN A 112 16.01 9.99 3.38
C ASN A 112 15.46 8.67 3.95
N LEU A 113 15.36 7.65 3.12
CA LEU A 113 14.84 6.33 3.53
C LEU A 113 15.80 5.59 4.46
N ALA A 114 17.11 5.86 4.38
CA ALA A 114 18.11 5.21 5.22
C ALA A 114 17.98 5.54 6.72
N GLY A 115 17.25 6.63 7.04
CA GLY A 115 16.96 7.00 8.43
C GLY A 115 15.68 6.38 8.99
N LEU A 116 14.91 5.68 8.16
CA LEU A 116 13.65 5.07 8.54
C LEU A 116 13.82 3.60 8.90
N ARG A 117 13.00 3.13 9.83
CA ARG A 117 12.84 1.70 10.15
C ARG A 117 11.57 1.11 9.58
N TYR A 118 10.51 1.93 9.51
CA TYR A 118 9.20 1.53 9.00
C TYR A 118 8.69 2.52 7.96
N LEU A 119 8.20 1.98 6.85
CA LEU A 119 7.43 2.72 5.85
C LEU A 119 6.08 2.05 5.68
N PHE A 120 5.01 2.80 5.88
CA PHE A 120 3.66 2.33 5.63
C PHE A 120 3.15 2.87 4.31
N ILE A 121 2.54 2.02 3.51
CA ILE A 121 1.82 2.38 2.29
C ILE A 121 0.34 2.11 2.55
N GLU A 122 -0.44 3.15 2.74
CA GLU A 122 -1.89 3.05 2.78
C GLU A 122 -2.41 3.02 1.35
N ASN A 123 -2.89 1.86 0.89
CA ASN A 123 -3.45 1.72 -0.45
C ASN A 123 -4.86 2.31 -0.53
N VAL A 124 -5.30 2.59 -1.75
CA VAL A 124 -6.70 3.00 -2.01
C VAL A 124 -7.66 1.95 -1.45
N GLY A 125 -8.78 2.40 -0.89
CA GLY A 125 -9.82 1.51 -0.36
C GLY A 125 -10.45 0.66 -1.46
N ASN A 126 -9.93 -0.56 -1.64
CA ASN A 126 -10.41 -1.54 -2.64
C ASN A 126 -9.86 -2.93 -2.30
N LEU A 127 -10.70 -3.97 -2.42
CA LEU A 127 -10.31 -5.36 -2.14
C LEU A 127 -9.88 -6.16 -3.38
N VAL A 128 -10.05 -5.60 -4.58
CA VAL A 128 -9.80 -6.30 -5.85
C VAL A 128 -8.57 -5.74 -6.55
N CYS A 129 -8.59 -4.46 -6.90
CA CYS A 129 -7.56 -3.85 -7.75
C CYS A 129 -6.15 -3.95 -7.13
N PRO A 130 -5.92 -3.62 -5.84
CA PRO A 130 -4.58 -3.61 -5.27
C PRO A 130 -3.91 -4.99 -5.21
N THR A 131 -4.68 -6.08 -5.27
CA THR A 131 -4.14 -7.44 -5.07
C THR A 131 -3.16 -7.89 -6.16
N SER A 132 -3.29 -7.33 -7.36
CA SER A 132 -2.45 -7.68 -8.51
C SER A 132 -1.19 -6.81 -8.63
N TRP A 133 -1.01 -5.83 -7.75
CA TRP A 133 0.05 -4.84 -7.84
C TRP A 133 1.05 -5.00 -6.70
N ASP A 134 2.26 -5.39 -7.06
CA ASP A 134 3.42 -5.40 -6.16
C ASP A 134 3.95 -3.98 -6.02
N LEU A 135 4.12 -3.49 -4.80
CA LEU A 135 4.67 -2.17 -4.49
C LEU A 135 6.09 -2.24 -3.90
N GLY A 136 6.71 -3.41 -3.94
CA GLY A 136 8.01 -3.66 -3.30
C GLY A 136 7.91 -3.84 -1.79
N GLU A 137 6.71 -4.01 -1.25
CA GLU A 137 6.46 -4.18 0.18
C GLU A 137 7.12 -5.45 0.75
N SER A 138 7.51 -5.39 2.03
CA SER A 138 7.97 -6.53 2.81
C SER A 138 6.80 -7.36 3.33
N LEU A 139 5.69 -6.68 3.66
CA LEU A 139 4.46 -7.29 4.19
C LEU A 139 3.24 -6.64 3.55
N ARG A 140 2.26 -7.47 3.20
CA ARG A 140 0.91 -7.03 2.81
C ARG A 140 -0.07 -7.36 3.93
N VAL A 141 -0.72 -6.32 4.46
CA VAL A 141 -1.69 -6.44 5.55
C VAL A 141 -3.10 -6.16 5.02
N ALA A 142 -3.98 -7.13 5.15
CA ALA A 142 -5.40 -6.96 4.88
C ALA A 142 -6.12 -6.52 6.16
N LEU A 143 -6.88 -5.40 6.10
CA LEU A 143 -7.75 -5.00 7.21
C LEU A 143 -9.20 -5.32 6.86
N LEU A 144 -9.91 -5.85 7.83
CA LEU A 144 -11.32 -6.21 7.73
C LEU A 144 -12.07 -5.70 8.96
N SER A 145 -13.13 -4.93 8.76
CA SER A 145 -14.02 -4.55 9.86
C SER A 145 -15.04 -5.66 10.15
N VAL A 146 -15.32 -5.91 11.39
CA VAL A 146 -16.39 -6.84 11.81
C VAL A 146 -17.77 -6.48 11.24
N THR A 147 -17.97 -5.22 10.89
CA THR A 147 -19.22 -4.72 10.30
C THR A 147 -19.38 -5.01 8.81
N GLU A 148 -18.30 -5.47 8.14
CA GLU A 148 -18.32 -5.73 6.69
C GLU A 148 -18.85 -7.11 6.31
N GLY A 149 -19.05 -7.99 7.29
CA GLY A 149 -19.54 -9.35 7.12
C GLY A 149 -18.41 -10.39 7.00
N GLU A 150 -18.71 -11.58 7.49
CA GLU A 150 -17.78 -12.72 7.60
C GLU A 150 -17.44 -13.37 6.26
N ASP A 151 -18.18 -13.05 5.20
CA ASP A 151 -18.06 -13.63 3.87
C ASP A 151 -17.02 -12.92 2.97
N LYS A 152 -16.43 -11.82 3.43
CA LYS A 152 -15.42 -11.06 2.66
C LYS A 152 -14.23 -11.91 2.19
N PRO A 153 -13.62 -12.79 3.01
CA PRO A 153 -12.53 -13.64 2.56
C PRO A 153 -12.93 -14.59 1.41
N LEU A 154 -14.18 -15.06 1.43
CA LEU A 154 -14.70 -15.93 0.38
C LEU A 154 -15.02 -15.17 -0.92
N LYS A 155 -15.48 -13.92 -0.80
CA LYS A 155 -15.80 -13.05 -1.94
C LYS A 155 -14.55 -12.46 -2.61
N TYR A 156 -13.50 -12.22 -1.84
CA TYR A 156 -12.26 -11.56 -2.29
C TYR A 156 -11.02 -12.41 -2.03
N PRO A 157 -10.99 -13.67 -2.49
CA PRO A 157 -9.90 -14.59 -2.17
C PRO A 157 -8.54 -14.09 -2.66
N GLY A 158 -8.51 -13.28 -3.72
CA GLY A 158 -7.26 -12.70 -4.25
C GLY A 158 -6.48 -11.92 -3.20
N LEU A 159 -7.16 -11.06 -2.41
CA LEU A 159 -6.51 -10.31 -1.35
C LEU A 159 -6.02 -11.25 -0.23
N PHE A 160 -6.91 -12.07 0.32
CA PHE A 160 -6.60 -12.89 1.49
C PHE A 160 -5.56 -13.99 1.20
N ASN A 161 -5.46 -14.46 -0.06
CA ASN A 161 -4.42 -15.40 -0.48
C ASN A 161 -3.05 -14.72 -0.70
N THR A 162 -3.01 -13.40 -0.86
CA THR A 162 -1.76 -12.65 -1.09
C THR A 162 -1.34 -11.80 0.09
N ALA A 163 -2.18 -11.67 1.11
CA ALA A 163 -1.85 -10.98 2.36
C ALA A 163 -1.03 -11.88 3.27
N ASP A 164 -0.01 -11.31 3.91
CA ASP A 164 0.82 -11.98 4.91
C ASP A 164 0.14 -11.98 6.28
N LEU A 165 -0.70 -10.97 6.53
CA LEU A 165 -1.43 -10.77 7.78
C LEU A 165 -2.83 -10.22 7.52
N ALA A 166 -3.81 -10.70 8.29
CA ALA A 166 -5.14 -10.11 8.37
C ALA A 166 -5.39 -9.52 9.77
N VAL A 167 -5.91 -8.30 9.81
CA VAL A 167 -6.30 -7.58 11.03
C VAL A 167 -7.81 -7.37 10.99
N ILE A 168 -8.51 -7.74 12.07
CA ILE A 168 -9.97 -7.64 12.21
C ILE A 168 -10.31 -6.71 13.37
#